data_ce8a782793084a2cdf76a41e4671799b
#
_entry.id   ce8a782793084a2cdf76a41e4671799b
#
_cell.length_a   1.000
_cell.length_b   1.000
_cell.length_c   1.000
_cell.angle_alpha   90.00
_cell.angle_beta   90.00
_cell.angle_gamma   90.00
#
_symmetry.space_group_name_H-M   'P 1'
#
loop_
_entity.id
_entity.type
_entity.pdbx_description
1 polymer ?
#
loop_
_entity_poly.entity_id
_entity_poly.type
_entity_poly.pdbx_seq_one_letter_code
_entity_poly.pdbx_strand_id
1 'polypeptide(L)'
;MRVKVLQPIYAKTASQLVNKASQYPETILIKKDHWEIDAKSLLGLIAISLQPDQEIELTVCDSTSTDGLNALLSTGLFEKV
;
A
#
# COMPACT_ATOMS: atom_id res chain seq x y z
N MET A 1 0.75 -4.14 9.71
CA MET A 1 0.63 -2.72 10.14
C MET A 1 -0.70 -2.16 9.67
N ARG A 2 -1.47 -1.61 10.58
CA ARG A 2 -2.75 -1.00 10.22
C ARG A 2 -2.55 0.47 9.92
N VAL A 3 -3.09 0.92 8.79
CA VAL A 3 -2.94 2.31 8.34
C VAL A 3 -4.28 2.86 7.85
N LYS A 4 -4.38 4.18 7.85
CA LYS A 4 -5.52 4.90 7.29
C LYS A 4 -5.10 5.54 5.97
N VAL A 5 -5.94 5.41 4.95
CA VAL A 5 -5.73 6.04 3.65
C VAL A 5 -5.99 7.53 3.77
N LEU A 6 -5.05 8.36 3.33
CA LEU A 6 -5.15 9.81 3.45
C LEU A 6 -5.63 10.47 2.16
N GLN A 7 -5.41 9.85 1.01
CA GLN A 7 -5.76 10.38 -0.29
C GLN A 7 -6.36 9.30 -1.16
N PRO A 8 -7.23 9.63 -2.12
CA PRO A 8 -7.75 8.62 -3.04
C PRO A 8 -6.59 7.96 -3.82
N ILE A 9 -6.63 6.65 -3.91
CA ILE A 9 -5.63 5.90 -4.66
C ILE A 9 -6.23 5.58 -6.04
N TYR A 10 -5.85 6.37 -7.03
CA TYR A 10 -6.26 6.19 -8.42
C TYR A 10 -5.01 6.23 -9.30
N ALA A 11 -5.15 6.37 -10.63
CA ALA A 11 -4.06 6.17 -11.57
C ALA A 11 -2.73 6.81 -11.16
N LYS A 12 -2.73 8.10 -10.79
CA LYS A 12 -1.51 8.82 -10.43
C LYS A 12 -0.93 8.35 -9.10
N THR A 13 -1.74 8.32 -8.05
CA THR A 13 -1.29 7.92 -6.72
C THR A 13 -0.98 6.44 -6.66
N ALA A 14 -1.74 5.60 -7.40
CA ALA A 14 -1.42 4.19 -7.51
C ALA A 14 -0.06 3.97 -8.17
N SER A 15 0.25 4.73 -9.22
CA SER A 15 1.57 4.66 -9.87
C SER A 15 2.69 5.06 -8.93
N GLN A 16 2.48 6.11 -8.14
CA GLN A 16 3.47 6.53 -7.13
C GLN A 16 3.71 5.41 -6.10
N LEU A 17 2.64 4.77 -5.66
CA LEU A 17 2.71 3.70 -4.68
C LEU A 17 3.45 2.49 -5.23
N VAL A 18 3.13 2.08 -6.45
CA VAL A 18 3.81 0.97 -7.13
C VAL A 18 5.29 1.26 -7.31
N ASN A 19 5.63 2.46 -7.76
CA ASN A 19 7.03 2.84 -7.96
C ASN A 19 7.81 2.79 -6.65
N LYS A 20 7.22 3.27 -5.56
CA LYS A 20 7.87 3.23 -4.26
C LYS A 20 8.04 1.80 -3.76
N ALA A 21 6.99 0.99 -3.82
CA ALA A 21 7.04 -0.41 -3.38
C ALA A 21 8.05 -1.22 -4.19
N SER A 22 8.18 -0.92 -5.48
CA SER A 22 9.09 -1.62 -6.39
C SER A 22 10.57 -1.36 -6.11
N GLN A 23 10.90 -0.34 -5.31
CA GLN A 23 12.27 -0.06 -4.89
C GLN A 23 12.75 -1.04 -3.81
N TYR A 24 11.85 -1.84 -3.25
CA TYR A 24 12.15 -2.76 -2.16
C TYR A 24 11.90 -4.19 -2.60
N PRO A 25 12.78 -5.15 -2.23
CA PRO A 25 12.64 -6.54 -2.65
C PRO A 25 11.51 -7.29 -1.96
N GLU A 26 11.10 -6.84 -0.77
CA GLU A 26 10.05 -7.54 -0.03
C GLU A 26 8.70 -7.41 -0.72
N THR A 27 7.87 -8.44 -0.56
CA THR A 27 6.49 -8.42 -1.02
C THR A 27 5.63 -7.75 0.05
N ILE A 28 4.93 -6.69 -0.33
CA ILE A 28 4.03 -5.97 0.56
C ILE A 28 2.61 -6.19 0.07
N LEU A 29 1.76 -6.76 0.94
CA LEU A 29 0.36 -7.00 0.63
C LEU A 29 -0.51 -5.95 1.30
N ILE A 30 -1.52 -5.50 0.56
CA ILE A 30 -2.55 -4.58 1.05
C ILE A 30 -3.82 -5.36 1.23
N LYS A 31 -4.34 -5.38 2.46
CA LYS A 31 -5.58 -6.08 2.79
C LYS A 31 -6.68 -5.08 3.10
N LYS A 32 -7.79 -5.21 2.41
CA LYS A 32 -9.01 -4.45 2.65
C LYS A 32 -10.19 -5.42 2.57
N ASP A 33 -10.90 -5.62 3.67
CA ASP A 33 -12.01 -6.57 3.77
C ASP A 33 -11.55 -7.97 3.31
N HIS A 34 -12.12 -8.49 2.22
CA HIS A 34 -11.74 -9.78 1.66
C HIS A 34 -10.69 -9.66 0.57
N TRP A 35 -10.28 -8.44 0.23
CA TRP A 35 -9.31 -8.20 -0.82
C TRP A 35 -7.90 -8.25 -0.28
N GLU A 36 -7.02 -8.89 -1.04
CA GLU A 36 -5.59 -8.91 -0.76
C GLU A 36 -4.87 -8.69 -2.07
N ILE A 37 -4.13 -7.59 -2.16
CA ILE A 37 -3.41 -7.24 -3.38
C ILE A 37 -1.95 -6.93 -3.08
N ASP A 38 -1.10 -7.13 -4.09
CA ASP A 38 0.31 -6.77 -4.02
C ASP A 38 0.44 -5.25 -4.23
N ALA A 39 1.17 -4.58 -3.35
CA ALA A 39 1.41 -3.14 -3.49
C ALA A 39 2.16 -2.77 -4.77
N LYS A 40 2.76 -3.76 -5.44
CA LYS A 40 3.44 -3.57 -6.73
C LYS A 40 2.51 -3.78 -7.91
N SER A 41 1.24 -4.09 -7.67
CA SER A 41 0.26 -4.32 -8.74
C SER A 41 -0.57 -3.07 -9.01
N LEU A 42 -0.25 -2.37 -10.10
CA LEU A 42 -0.99 -1.16 -10.48
C LEU A 42 -2.47 -1.45 -10.72
N LEU A 43 -2.76 -2.52 -11.45
CA LEU A 43 -4.15 -2.89 -11.76
C LEU A 43 -4.90 -3.28 -10.48
N GLY A 44 -4.25 -3.98 -9.56
CA GLY A 44 -4.85 -4.34 -8.28
C GLY A 44 -5.21 -3.12 -7.45
N LEU A 45 -4.32 -2.13 -7.40
CA LEU A 45 -4.57 -0.90 -6.66
C LEU A 45 -5.73 -0.10 -7.25
N ILE A 46 -5.79 -0.01 -8.57
CA ILE A 46 -6.89 0.67 -9.25
C ILE A 46 -8.21 -0.05 -9.00
N ALA A 47 -8.19 -1.39 -9.07
CA ALA A 47 -9.39 -2.20 -8.89
C ALA A 47 -9.97 -2.08 -7.47
N ILE A 48 -9.11 -2.05 -6.43
CA ILE A 48 -9.56 -1.95 -5.05
C ILE A 48 -10.08 -0.55 -4.70
N SER A 49 -9.63 0.47 -5.42
CA SER A 49 -10.14 1.85 -5.32
C SER A 49 -10.14 2.38 -3.90
N LEU A 50 -8.98 2.45 -3.27
CA LEU A 50 -8.84 2.94 -1.91
C LEU A 50 -9.23 4.41 -1.80
N GLN A 51 -10.02 4.74 -0.79
CA GLN A 51 -10.54 6.09 -0.57
C GLN A 51 -10.05 6.64 0.78
N PRO A 52 -10.04 7.98 0.94
CA PRO A 52 -9.63 8.58 2.21
C PRO A 52 -10.46 8.05 3.38
N ASP A 53 -9.82 7.96 4.53
CA ASP A 53 -10.38 7.50 5.80
C ASP A 53 -10.65 6.00 5.89
N GLN A 54 -10.44 5.24 4.82
CA GLN A 54 -10.51 3.79 4.90
C GLN A 54 -9.27 3.27 5.65
N GLU A 55 -9.50 2.29 6.52
CA GLU A 55 -8.42 1.59 7.22
C GLU A 55 -8.12 0.30 6.51
N ILE A 56 -6.83 0.06 6.28
CA ILE A 56 -6.35 -1.13 5.60
C ILE A 56 -5.18 -1.71 6.39
N GLU A 57 -4.78 -2.91 6.03
CA GLU A 57 -3.62 -3.55 6.64
C GLU A 57 -2.52 -3.74 5.62
N LEU A 58 -1.30 -3.34 5.98
CA LEU A 58 -0.09 -3.59 5.19
C LEU A 58 0.69 -4.72 5.84
N THR A 59 1.04 -5.73 5.06
CA THR A 59 1.76 -6.92 5.55
C THR A 59 2.97 -7.17 4.67
N VAL A 60 4.12 -7.42 5.29
CA VAL A 60 5.32 -7.87 4.58
C VAL A 60 5.32 -9.40 4.57
N CYS A 61 5.52 -9.97 3.39
CA CYS A 61 5.73 -11.41 3.20
C CYS A 61 7.19 -11.65 2.87
N ASP A 62 7.69 -12.84 3.22
CA ASP A 62 9.03 -13.31 2.85
C ASP A 62 10.19 -12.51 3.44
N SER A 63 9.94 -11.63 4.41
CA SER A 63 10.99 -10.80 4.99
C SER A 63 10.59 -10.32 6.38
N THR A 64 11.59 -10.06 7.22
CA THR A 64 11.40 -9.37 8.49
C THR A 64 11.68 -7.88 8.38
N SER A 65 12.14 -7.41 7.21
CA SER A 65 12.42 -6.00 6.98
C SER A 65 11.14 -5.19 6.95
N THR A 66 11.15 -4.02 7.59
CA THR A 66 10.04 -3.06 7.56
C THR A 66 10.37 -1.86 6.68
N ASP A 67 11.47 -1.88 5.95
CA ASP A 67 11.90 -0.74 5.13
C ASP A 67 10.86 -0.37 4.09
N GLY A 68 10.28 -1.35 3.40
CA GLY A 68 9.24 -1.11 2.41
C GLY A 68 7.99 -0.50 3.02
N LEU A 69 7.55 -1.01 4.19
CA LEU A 69 6.40 -0.44 4.90
C LEU A 69 6.64 1.02 5.27
N ASN A 70 7.82 1.32 5.82
CA ASN A 70 8.17 2.68 6.20
C ASN A 70 8.23 3.60 4.98
N ALA A 71 8.72 3.07 3.85
CA ALA A 71 8.75 3.82 2.60
C ALA A 71 7.34 4.17 2.11
N LEU A 72 6.39 3.23 2.21
CA LEU A 72 5.00 3.51 1.83
C LEU A 72 4.37 4.56 2.74
N LEU A 73 4.68 4.54 4.03
CA LEU A 73 4.21 5.57 4.95
C LEU A 73 4.77 6.95 4.58
N SER A 74 6.00 7.00 4.08
CA SER A 74 6.65 8.26 3.74
C SER A 74 6.08 8.91 2.48
N THR A 75 5.25 8.20 1.70
CA THR A 75 4.63 8.76 0.50
C THR A 75 3.59 9.84 0.81
N GLY A 76 3.09 9.91 2.04
CA GLY A 76 1.99 10.79 2.39
C GLY A 76 0.62 10.26 2.02
N LEU A 77 0.53 9.04 1.52
CA LEU A 77 -0.73 8.41 1.14
C LEU A 77 -1.39 7.65 2.30
N PHE A 78 -0.62 7.30 3.31
CA PHE A 78 -1.08 6.52 4.45
C PHE A 78 -0.61 7.12 5.76
N GLU A 79 -1.39 6.89 6.82
CA GLU A 79 -1.04 7.26 8.18
C GLU A 79 -1.18 6.04 9.08
N LYS A 80 -0.18 5.78 9.90
CA LYS A 80 -0.24 4.68 10.85
C LYS A 80 -1.34 4.91 11.88
N VAL A 81 -2.16 3.91 12.10
CA VAL A 81 -3.27 3.97 13.06
C VAL A 81 -2.82 3.44 14.41
#